data_fdf30925f5e6f7cef57ac323492425c6
#
_entry.id   fdf30925f5e6f7cef57ac323492425c6
#
_cell.length_a   1.000
_cell.length_b   1.000
_cell.length_c   1.000
_cell.angle_alpha   90.00
_cell.angle_beta   90.00
_cell.angle_gamma   90.00
#
_symmetry.space_group_name_H-M   'P 1'
#
loop_
_entity.id
_entity.type
_entity.pdbx_description
1 polymer ?
#
loop_
_entity_poly.entity_id
_entity_poly.type
_entity_poly.pdbx_seq_one_letter_code
_entity_poly.pdbx_strand_id
1 'polypeptide(L)'
;MEWEAQFLLWMQERLRKDRRTKWVRRITQLGNGGLIWLSIACLLFAVRPQRLLAATVITAQLLGVLITNLFIKNTVKRKRPYEIIVGLEALLPPQKDWSFPSGHTTSSMSAGLLLFYHLPLLFGIPCLSIALCIVWSRMYLAVHFPTDILGGVCIGGFCAMMAEYITPMLLVHA
;
A
#
# COMPACT_ATOMS: atom_id res chain seq x y z
N MET A 1 20.54 -8.26 -2.51
CA MET A 1 20.25 -7.24 -3.57
C MET A 1 20.31 -7.81 -4.99
N GLU A 2 21.20 -8.74 -5.31
CA GLU A 2 21.27 -9.31 -6.66
C GLU A 2 19.98 -10.01 -7.12
N TRP A 3 19.38 -10.84 -6.27
CA TRP A 3 18.14 -11.54 -6.61
C TRP A 3 16.96 -10.59 -6.85
N GLU A 4 16.88 -9.46 -6.11
CA GLU A 4 15.83 -8.47 -6.31
C GLU A 4 15.99 -7.75 -7.66
N ALA A 5 17.24 -7.44 -8.03
CA ALA A 5 17.54 -6.84 -9.33
C ALA A 5 17.20 -7.81 -10.48
N GLN A 6 17.63 -9.07 -10.38
CA GLN A 6 17.30 -10.11 -11.35
C GLN A 6 15.78 -10.31 -11.49
N PHE A 7 15.05 -10.33 -10.36
CA PHE A 7 13.60 -10.45 -10.36
C PHE A 7 12.91 -9.27 -11.06
N LEU A 8 13.33 -8.03 -10.79
CA LEU A 8 12.74 -6.85 -11.42
C LEU A 8 13.07 -6.76 -12.92
N LEU A 9 14.28 -7.11 -13.33
CA LEU A 9 14.66 -7.20 -14.74
C LEU A 9 13.87 -8.31 -15.46
N TRP A 10 13.71 -9.46 -14.84
CA TRP A 10 12.86 -10.54 -15.35
C TRP A 10 11.40 -10.08 -15.53
N MET A 11 10.84 -9.34 -14.53
CA MET A 11 9.50 -8.76 -14.66
C MET A 11 9.43 -7.78 -15.84
N GLN A 12 10.45 -6.97 -16.02
CA GLN A 12 10.53 -6.03 -17.13
C GLN A 12 10.47 -6.76 -18.48
N GLU A 13 11.30 -7.76 -18.67
CA GLU A 13 11.42 -8.49 -19.94
C GLU A 13 10.19 -9.34 -20.25
N ARG A 14 9.66 -10.05 -19.26
CA ARG A 14 8.62 -11.06 -19.46
C ARG A 14 7.19 -10.55 -19.31
N LEU A 15 6.97 -9.59 -18.43
CA LEU A 15 5.61 -9.19 -18.07
C LEU A 15 5.18 -7.85 -18.68
N ARG A 16 6.10 -6.95 -19.02
CA ARG A 16 5.75 -5.63 -19.54
C ARG A 16 5.26 -5.70 -20.98
N LYS A 17 4.05 -5.19 -21.19
CA LYS A 17 3.41 -4.98 -22.49
C LYS A 17 2.60 -3.69 -22.41
N ASP A 18 2.55 -2.90 -23.47
CA ASP A 18 1.92 -1.57 -23.49
C ASP A 18 0.49 -1.57 -22.94
N ARG A 19 -0.34 -2.50 -23.43
CA ARG A 19 -1.73 -2.60 -22.95
C ARG A 19 -1.81 -2.90 -21.44
N ARG A 20 -0.98 -3.82 -20.94
CA ARG A 20 -0.93 -4.20 -19.52
C ARG A 20 -0.41 -3.05 -18.68
N THR A 21 0.64 -2.38 -19.12
CA THR A 21 1.26 -1.23 -18.44
C THR A 21 0.26 -0.10 -18.23
N LYS A 22 -0.59 0.19 -19.21
CA LYS A 22 -1.66 1.19 -19.08
C LYS A 22 -2.62 0.87 -17.93
N TRP A 23 -3.04 -0.39 -17.81
CA TRP A 23 -3.90 -0.84 -16.71
C TRP A 23 -3.21 -0.80 -15.35
N VAL A 24 -1.97 -1.27 -15.28
CA VAL A 24 -1.18 -1.27 -14.03
C VAL A 24 -0.95 0.16 -13.53
N ARG A 25 -0.71 1.12 -14.43
CA ARG A 25 -0.64 2.55 -14.06
C ARG A 25 -1.95 3.07 -13.48
N ARG A 26 -3.11 2.67 -14.00
CA ARG A 26 -4.42 3.07 -13.43
C ARG A 26 -4.65 2.43 -12.07
N ILE A 27 -4.32 1.15 -11.92
CA ILE A 27 -4.45 0.44 -10.64
C ILE A 27 -3.60 1.10 -9.56
N THR A 28 -2.33 1.41 -9.84
CA THR A 28 -1.47 2.05 -8.84
C THR A 28 -1.97 3.43 -8.43
N GLN A 29 -2.62 4.18 -9.33
CA GLN A 29 -3.21 5.49 -9.03
C GLN A 29 -4.31 5.42 -7.97
N LEU A 30 -5.05 4.32 -7.88
CA LEU A 30 -6.05 4.10 -6.82
C LEU A 30 -5.42 4.15 -5.42
N GLY A 31 -4.16 3.73 -5.31
CA GLY A 31 -3.41 3.75 -4.05
C GLY A 31 -2.75 5.10 -3.71
N ASN A 32 -2.81 6.10 -4.60
CA ASN A 32 -2.19 7.40 -4.36
C ASN A 32 -2.81 8.09 -3.13
N GLY A 33 -1.96 8.46 -2.15
CA GLY A 33 -2.42 9.11 -0.92
C GLY A 33 -3.43 8.29 -0.10
N GLY A 34 -3.61 7.00 -0.40
CA GLY A 34 -4.62 6.17 0.24
C GLY A 34 -6.07 6.54 -0.14
N LEU A 35 -6.27 7.32 -1.22
CA LEU A 35 -7.57 7.91 -1.57
C LEU A 35 -8.69 6.89 -1.70
N ILE A 36 -8.46 5.74 -2.33
CA ILE A 36 -9.50 4.69 -2.45
C ILE A 36 -9.95 4.22 -1.07
N TRP A 37 -9.01 4.03 -0.14
CA TRP A 37 -9.30 3.53 1.21
C TRP A 37 -10.03 4.56 2.05
N LEU A 38 -9.62 5.82 1.96
CA LEU A 38 -10.32 6.94 2.61
C LEU A 38 -11.70 7.15 2.03
N SER A 39 -11.89 6.98 0.71
CA SER A 39 -13.22 7.06 0.08
C SER A 39 -14.13 5.93 0.58
N ILE A 40 -13.62 4.70 0.68
CA ILE A 40 -14.38 3.58 1.24
C ILE A 40 -14.71 3.85 2.72
N ALA A 41 -13.76 4.36 3.51
CA ALA A 41 -14.01 4.73 4.91
C ALA A 41 -15.10 5.81 5.02
N CYS A 42 -15.09 6.83 4.17
CA CYS A 42 -16.15 7.85 4.14
C CYS A 42 -17.53 7.25 3.82
N LEU A 43 -17.60 6.34 2.86
CA LEU A 43 -18.85 5.63 2.55
C LEU A 43 -19.35 4.78 3.72
N LEU A 44 -18.45 4.05 4.38
CA LEU A 44 -18.78 3.25 5.56
C LEU A 44 -19.22 4.15 6.74
N PHE A 45 -18.66 5.34 6.86
CA PHE A 45 -19.04 6.28 7.93
C PHE A 45 -20.50 6.74 7.81
N ALA A 46 -21.06 6.78 6.59
CA ALA A 46 -22.47 7.09 6.36
C ALA A 46 -23.40 5.96 6.86
N VAL A 47 -22.89 4.74 7.04
CA VAL A 47 -23.65 3.58 7.52
C VAL A 47 -23.39 3.40 9.00
N ARG A 48 -24.38 3.72 9.86
CA ARG A 48 -24.22 3.73 11.33
C ARG A 48 -23.47 2.53 11.91
N PRO A 49 -23.82 1.24 11.59
CA PRO A 49 -23.11 0.09 12.14
C PRO A 49 -21.64 0.00 11.74
N GLN A 50 -21.23 0.69 10.69
CA GLN A 50 -19.87 0.61 10.13
C GLN A 50 -18.97 1.79 10.53
N ARG A 51 -19.46 2.71 11.35
CA ARG A 51 -18.68 3.91 11.75
C ARG A 51 -17.40 3.58 12.49
N LEU A 52 -17.42 2.57 13.35
CA LEU A 52 -16.23 2.10 14.04
C LEU A 52 -15.19 1.58 13.04
N LEU A 53 -15.60 0.73 12.10
CA LEU A 53 -14.71 0.21 11.05
C LEU A 53 -14.13 1.36 10.21
N ALA A 54 -14.96 2.33 9.82
CA ALA A 54 -14.52 3.50 9.07
C ALA A 54 -13.43 4.28 9.83
N ALA A 55 -13.66 4.56 11.13
CA ALA A 55 -12.69 5.22 12.00
C ALA A 55 -11.40 4.38 12.13
N THR A 56 -11.52 3.06 12.29
CA THR A 56 -10.36 2.15 12.37
C THR A 56 -9.52 2.18 11.09
N VAL A 57 -10.16 2.18 9.92
CA VAL A 57 -9.44 2.32 8.64
C VAL A 57 -8.69 3.65 8.58
N ILE A 58 -9.33 4.77 8.97
CA ILE A 58 -8.68 6.08 8.98
C ILE A 58 -7.50 6.09 9.95
N THR A 59 -7.66 5.56 11.16
CA THR A 59 -6.57 5.44 12.14
C THR A 59 -5.40 4.63 11.59
N ALA A 60 -5.67 3.49 10.94
CA ALA A 60 -4.63 2.67 10.31
C ALA A 60 -3.87 3.42 9.20
N GLN A 61 -4.58 4.23 8.37
CA GLN A 61 -3.94 5.06 7.36
C GLN A 61 -3.01 6.11 7.99
N LEU A 62 -3.47 6.79 9.04
CA LEU A 62 -2.67 7.80 9.77
C LEU A 62 -1.42 7.17 10.40
N LEU A 63 -1.57 6.04 11.09
CA LEU A 63 -0.43 5.28 11.63
C LEU A 63 0.55 4.87 10.53
N GLY A 64 0.04 4.39 9.40
CA GLY A 64 0.86 4.00 8.25
C GLY A 64 1.68 5.17 7.69
N VAL A 65 1.08 6.35 7.55
CA VAL A 65 1.78 7.57 7.10
C VAL A 65 2.85 7.98 8.10
N LEU A 66 2.52 8.03 9.40
CA LEU A 66 3.45 8.39 10.46
C LEU A 66 4.66 7.44 10.47
N ILE A 67 4.43 6.13 10.59
CA ILE A 67 5.49 5.13 10.71
C ILE A 67 6.33 5.08 9.44
N THR A 68 5.67 5.01 8.27
CA THR A 68 6.36 4.81 7.00
C THR A 68 7.07 6.07 6.53
N ASN A 69 6.34 7.19 6.40
CA ASN A 69 6.85 8.38 5.71
C ASN A 69 7.68 9.28 6.63
N LEU A 70 7.29 9.42 7.91
CA LEU A 70 8.02 10.32 8.82
C LEU A 70 9.21 9.61 9.49
N PHE A 71 9.06 8.34 9.89
CA PHE A 71 10.13 7.66 10.62
C PHE A 71 11.00 6.79 9.71
N ILE A 72 10.47 5.70 9.16
CA ILE A 72 11.32 4.66 8.55
C ILE A 72 12.00 5.14 7.28
N LYS A 73 11.30 5.83 6.37
CA LYS A 73 11.90 6.34 5.13
C LYS A 73 13.07 7.28 5.39
N ASN A 74 12.91 8.17 6.36
CA ASN A 74 13.93 9.16 6.70
C ASN A 74 15.14 8.56 7.46
N THR A 75 14.97 7.38 8.05
CA THR A 75 16.04 6.65 8.74
C THR A 75 16.79 5.74 7.78
N VAL A 76 16.07 4.90 7.01
CA VAL A 76 16.68 3.88 6.13
C VAL A 76 17.26 4.48 4.86
N LYS A 77 16.64 5.49 4.27
CA LYS A 77 17.10 6.24 3.09
C LYS A 77 17.51 5.34 1.91
N ARG A 78 16.77 4.27 1.65
CA ARG A 78 17.05 3.34 0.56
C ARG A 78 16.74 3.99 -0.79
N LYS A 79 17.70 3.96 -1.72
CA LYS A 79 17.48 4.38 -3.11
C LYS A 79 16.50 3.45 -3.82
N ARG A 80 15.84 3.96 -4.84
CA ARG A 80 14.86 3.19 -5.61
C ARG A 80 15.52 2.28 -6.64
N PRO A 81 14.84 1.18 -7.07
CA PRO A 81 15.39 0.22 -8.02
C PRO A 81 15.93 0.88 -9.30
N TYR A 82 15.17 1.77 -9.92
CA TYR A 82 15.53 2.45 -11.16
C TYR A 82 16.73 3.41 -11.02
N GLU A 83 17.13 3.76 -9.79
CA GLU A 83 18.29 4.62 -9.53
C GLU A 83 19.61 3.85 -9.48
N ILE A 84 19.54 2.53 -9.23
CA ILE A 84 20.75 1.72 -8.96
C ILE A 84 20.88 0.48 -9.84
N ILE A 85 19.80 0.03 -10.50
CA ILE A 85 19.84 -1.14 -11.38
C ILE A 85 20.00 -0.66 -12.82
N VAL A 86 21.15 -0.97 -13.41
CA VAL A 86 21.43 -0.65 -14.81
C VAL A 86 20.45 -1.40 -15.72
N GLY A 87 19.84 -0.71 -16.68
CA GLY A 87 18.88 -1.29 -17.62
C GLY A 87 17.44 -1.45 -17.09
N LEU A 88 17.17 -1.11 -15.83
CA LEU A 88 15.82 -1.12 -15.30
C LEU A 88 15.14 0.25 -15.51
N GLU A 89 14.04 0.25 -16.24
CA GLU A 89 13.27 1.46 -16.53
C GLU A 89 12.09 1.64 -15.57
N ALA A 90 12.00 2.81 -14.92
CA ALA A 90 10.82 3.19 -14.17
C ALA A 90 9.65 3.50 -15.12
N LEU A 91 8.47 2.94 -14.84
CA LEU A 91 7.26 3.22 -15.62
C LEU A 91 6.41 4.35 -15.02
N LEU A 92 6.90 5.02 -13.98
CA LEU A 92 6.32 6.22 -13.36
C LEU A 92 7.36 7.34 -13.32
N PRO A 93 6.92 8.60 -13.21
CA PRO A 93 7.84 9.72 -12.95
C PRO A 93 8.68 9.46 -11.69
N PRO A 94 9.92 9.99 -11.63
CA PRO A 94 10.78 9.87 -10.46
C PRO A 94 10.06 10.31 -9.19
N GLN A 95 10.12 9.49 -8.17
CA GLN A 95 9.50 9.77 -6.88
C GLN A 95 10.47 10.58 -6.02
N LYS A 96 9.95 11.51 -5.21
CA LYS A 96 10.77 12.41 -4.38
C LYS A 96 11.19 11.80 -3.05
N ASP A 97 10.60 10.68 -2.68
CA ASP A 97 10.80 9.99 -1.40
C ASP A 97 11.60 8.68 -1.55
N TRP A 98 12.07 8.14 -0.41
CA TRP A 98 12.86 6.92 -0.36
C TRP A 98 12.06 5.66 -0.65
N SER A 99 12.76 4.57 -1.05
CA SER A 99 12.14 3.33 -1.49
C SER A 99 11.54 2.52 -0.34
N PHE A 100 12.25 2.37 0.78
CA PHE A 100 11.83 1.48 1.88
C PHE A 100 11.17 2.23 3.03
N PRO A 101 10.06 1.72 3.54
CA PRO A 101 9.17 0.72 2.97
C PRO A 101 8.19 1.34 1.96
N SER A 102 7.46 0.49 1.22
CA SER A 102 6.48 0.97 0.25
C SER A 102 5.23 1.54 0.92
N GLY A 103 5.00 2.86 0.80
CA GLY A 103 3.83 3.52 1.39
C GLY A 103 2.51 3.07 0.78
N HIS A 104 2.46 2.83 -0.55
CA HIS A 104 1.28 2.25 -1.21
C HIS A 104 0.95 0.87 -0.64
N THR A 105 1.97 0.04 -0.39
CA THR A 105 1.79 -1.29 0.19
C THR A 105 1.29 -1.20 1.62
N THR A 106 1.91 -0.35 2.47
CA THR A 106 1.48 -0.14 3.85
C THR A 106 0.02 0.29 3.92
N SER A 107 -0.34 1.32 3.16
CA SER A 107 -1.71 1.84 3.09
C SER A 107 -2.70 0.79 2.58
N SER A 108 -2.38 0.10 1.48
CA SER A 108 -3.30 -0.87 0.88
C SER A 108 -3.46 -2.12 1.74
N MET A 109 -2.40 -2.61 2.37
CA MET A 109 -2.50 -3.79 3.22
C MET A 109 -3.21 -3.49 4.53
N SER A 110 -2.98 -2.34 5.16
CA SER A 110 -3.71 -1.99 6.39
C SER A 110 -5.22 -1.89 6.16
N ALA A 111 -5.65 -1.16 5.12
CA ALA A 111 -7.07 -1.05 4.82
C ALA A 111 -7.67 -2.35 4.25
N GLY A 112 -6.97 -3.00 3.32
CA GLY A 112 -7.44 -4.23 2.68
C GLY A 112 -7.67 -5.36 3.67
N LEU A 113 -6.79 -5.52 4.67
CA LEU A 113 -6.94 -6.51 5.73
C LEU A 113 -8.12 -6.19 6.65
N LEU A 114 -8.25 -4.94 7.13
CA LEU A 114 -9.37 -4.51 7.96
C LEU A 114 -10.71 -4.72 7.25
N LEU A 115 -10.82 -4.29 6.01
CA LEU A 115 -12.05 -4.43 5.23
C LEU A 115 -12.36 -5.90 4.92
N PHE A 116 -11.35 -6.72 4.64
CA PHE A 116 -11.53 -8.15 4.42
C PHE A 116 -12.06 -8.86 5.67
N TYR A 117 -11.53 -8.49 6.84
CA TYR A 117 -11.87 -9.17 8.10
C TYR A 117 -13.25 -8.77 8.63
N HIS A 118 -13.64 -7.51 8.47
CA HIS A 118 -14.86 -6.96 9.08
C HIS A 118 -16.08 -6.87 8.14
N LEU A 119 -15.88 -6.92 6.83
CA LEU A 119 -16.99 -6.91 5.89
C LEU A 119 -17.40 -8.32 5.47
N PRO A 120 -18.65 -8.51 5.04
CA PRO A 120 -19.06 -9.74 4.36
C PRO A 120 -18.09 -10.06 3.20
N LEU A 121 -17.81 -11.35 2.96
CA LEU A 121 -16.84 -11.79 1.94
C LEU A 121 -17.11 -11.19 0.55
N LEU A 122 -18.38 -10.93 0.22
CA LEU A 122 -18.78 -10.27 -1.03
C LEU A 122 -18.08 -8.92 -1.24
N PHE A 123 -17.81 -8.17 -0.17
CA PHE A 123 -17.14 -6.86 -0.21
C PHE A 123 -15.66 -6.96 0.25
N GLY A 124 -15.38 -7.81 1.20
CA GLY A 124 -14.04 -8.00 1.75
C GLY A 124 -13.04 -8.56 0.72
N ILE A 125 -13.45 -9.58 -0.05
CA ILE A 125 -12.58 -10.17 -1.08
C ILE A 125 -12.21 -9.15 -2.16
N PRO A 126 -13.12 -8.37 -2.76
CA PRO A 126 -12.78 -7.30 -3.68
C PRO A 126 -11.80 -6.27 -3.09
N CYS A 127 -12.01 -5.84 -1.84
CA CYS A 127 -11.11 -4.88 -1.19
C CYS A 127 -9.69 -5.44 -1.06
N LEU A 128 -9.54 -6.66 -0.57
CA LEU A 128 -8.22 -7.31 -0.46
C LEU A 128 -7.59 -7.55 -1.84
N SER A 129 -8.38 -7.93 -2.83
CA SER A 129 -7.89 -8.12 -4.20
C SER A 129 -7.36 -6.82 -4.81
N ILE A 130 -8.06 -5.70 -4.61
CA ILE A 130 -7.58 -4.37 -5.04
C ILE A 130 -6.28 -4.02 -4.31
N ALA A 131 -6.20 -4.27 -3.00
CA ALA A 131 -4.98 -4.04 -2.23
C ALA A 131 -3.80 -4.82 -2.80
N LEU A 132 -3.95 -6.11 -3.05
CA LEU A 132 -2.92 -6.97 -3.64
C LEU A 132 -2.53 -6.54 -5.07
N CYS A 133 -3.48 -6.09 -5.88
CA CYS A 133 -3.21 -5.52 -7.20
C CYS A 133 -2.36 -4.24 -7.11
N ILE A 134 -2.67 -3.35 -6.16
CA ILE A 134 -1.87 -2.13 -5.92
C ILE A 134 -0.46 -2.53 -5.46
N VAL A 135 -0.35 -3.45 -4.52
CA VAL A 135 0.94 -3.97 -4.01
C VAL A 135 1.81 -4.52 -5.14
N TRP A 136 1.25 -5.42 -5.96
CA TRP A 136 1.96 -5.99 -7.10
C TRP A 136 2.38 -4.94 -8.13
N SER A 137 1.53 -3.93 -8.36
CA SER A 137 1.81 -2.87 -9.32
C SER A 137 3.11 -2.12 -9.03
N ARG A 138 3.52 -2.03 -7.75
CA ARG A 138 4.72 -1.28 -7.35
C ARG A 138 6.03 -1.93 -7.84
N MET A 139 6.08 -3.26 -7.86
CA MET A 139 7.20 -4.02 -8.44
C MET A 139 7.16 -3.98 -9.96
N TYR A 140 5.98 -4.20 -10.56
CA TYR A 140 5.80 -4.14 -12.02
C TYR A 140 6.27 -2.79 -12.61
N LEU A 141 5.98 -1.70 -11.92
CA LEU A 141 6.36 -0.34 -12.33
C LEU A 141 7.82 0.03 -11.97
N ALA A 142 8.59 -0.91 -11.39
CA ALA A 142 9.99 -0.76 -10.99
C ALA A 142 10.26 0.38 -10.00
N VAL A 143 9.30 0.71 -9.16
CA VAL A 143 9.46 1.80 -8.18
C VAL A 143 9.78 1.31 -6.77
N HIS A 144 9.65 0.00 -6.52
CA HIS A 144 9.99 -0.63 -5.24
C HIS A 144 10.60 -2.01 -5.43
N PHE A 145 11.50 -2.38 -4.54
CA PHE A 145 12.04 -3.73 -4.42
C PHE A 145 11.03 -4.69 -3.78
N PRO A 146 11.15 -6.02 -4.01
CA PRO A 146 10.35 -7.01 -3.29
C PRO A 146 10.41 -6.86 -1.77
N THR A 147 11.59 -6.56 -1.20
CA THR A 147 11.73 -6.35 0.25
C THR A 147 11.07 -5.07 0.74
N ASP A 148 10.95 -4.02 -0.09
CA ASP A 148 10.17 -2.82 0.26
C ASP A 148 8.68 -3.16 0.38
N ILE A 149 8.22 -4.08 -0.46
CA ILE A 149 6.85 -4.60 -0.43
C ILE A 149 6.63 -5.43 0.84
N LEU A 150 7.53 -6.37 1.14
CA LEU A 150 7.44 -7.18 2.37
C LEU A 150 7.42 -6.29 3.62
N GLY A 151 8.32 -5.30 3.70
CA GLY A 151 8.30 -4.31 4.77
C GLY A 151 6.97 -3.57 4.86
N GLY A 152 6.43 -3.14 3.72
CA GLY A 152 5.13 -2.49 3.64
C GLY A 152 3.97 -3.38 4.09
N VAL A 153 3.99 -4.68 3.76
CA VAL A 153 2.98 -5.67 4.22
C VAL A 153 3.04 -5.83 5.73
N CYS A 154 4.23 -6.03 6.30
CA CYS A 154 4.41 -6.17 7.75
C CYS A 154 3.93 -4.93 8.51
N ILE A 155 4.33 -3.74 8.05
CA ILE A 155 3.93 -2.49 8.68
C ILE A 155 2.42 -2.24 8.50
N GLY A 156 1.86 -2.53 7.32
CA GLY A 156 0.42 -2.41 7.08
C GLY A 156 -0.41 -3.32 7.98
N GLY A 157 0.01 -4.58 8.15
CA GLY A 157 -0.60 -5.51 9.11
C GLY A 157 -0.51 -5.02 10.55
N PHE A 158 0.67 -4.53 10.95
CA PHE A 158 0.86 -3.93 12.27
C PHE A 158 -0.04 -2.69 12.49
N CYS A 159 -0.14 -1.80 11.50
CA CYS A 159 -1.03 -0.63 11.58
C CYS A 159 -2.50 -1.02 11.69
N ALA A 160 -2.94 -2.07 10.97
CA ALA A 160 -4.28 -2.60 11.08
C ALA A 160 -4.58 -3.09 12.50
N MET A 161 -3.72 -3.94 13.07
CA MET A 161 -3.85 -4.46 14.43
C MET A 161 -3.84 -3.34 15.48
N MET A 162 -2.92 -2.38 15.37
CA MET A 162 -2.84 -1.25 16.29
C MET A 162 -4.07 -0.36 16.20
N ALA A 163 -4.61 -0.14 15.00
CA ALA A 163 -5.82 0.65 14.82
C ALA A 163 -7.06 -0.02 15.45
N GLU A 164 -7.19 -1.35 15.36
CA GLU A 164 -8.25 -2.09 16.04
C GLU A 164 -8.22 -1.92 17.55
N TYR A 165 -7.02 -1.85 18.12
CA TYR A 165 -6.85 -1.65 19.56
C TYR A 165 -7.07 -0.20 19.97
N ILE A 166 -6.53 0.76 19.24
CA ILE A 166 -6.51 2.19 19.61
C ILE A 166 -7.87 2.86 19.34
N THR A 167 -8.52 2.56 18.20
CA THR A 167 -9.72 3.31 17.77
C THR A 167 -10.89 3.22 18.74
N PRO A 168 -11.25 2.03 19.28
CA PRO A 168 -12.31 1.96 20.31
C PRO A 168 -12.00 2.79 21.56
N MET A 169 -10.74 2.80 22.00
CA MET A 169 -10.32 3.60 23.16
C MET A 169 -10.50 5.10 22.93
N LEU A 170 -10.14 5.59 21.73
CA LEU A 170 -10.30 7.00 21.37
C LEU A 170 -11.77 7.42 21.32
N LEU A 171 -12.68 6.53 20.89
CA LEU A 171 -14.10 6.84 20.76
C LEU A 171 -14.88 6.71 22.06
N VAL A 172 -14.38 5.97 23.06
CA VAL A 172 -14.99 5.89 24.40
C VAL A 172 -14.76 7.17 25.19
N HIS A 173 -13.70 7.91 24.91
CA HIS A 173 -13.32 9.14 25.61
C HIS A 173 -13.67 10.43 24.85
N ALA A 174 -14.32 10.34 23.68
CA ALA A 174 -14.79 11.46 22.87
C ALA A 174 -16.31 11.63 22.95
#